data_b11e6256f041bc108af05e323b3e1755
#
_entry.id   b11e6256f041bc108af05e323b3e1755
#
_cell.length_a   1.000
_cell.length_b   1.000
_cell.length_c   1.000
_cell.angle_alpha   90.00
_cell.angle_beta   90.00
_cell.angle_gamma   90.00
#
_symmetry.space_group_name_H-M   'P 1'
#
loop_
_entity.id
_entity.type
_entity.pdbx_description
1 polymer ?
#
loop_
_entity_poly.entity_id
_entity_poly.type
_entity_poly.pdbx_seq_one_letter_code
_entity_poly.pdbx_strand_id
1 'polypeptide(L)'
;MAITSKRSVMSLYSGSKDPYSHQIRIVLEEKGVTFELIDVNSSTKAKEEIAEYNPYGSVPTLIDRDLVLYRSEIVSEYIDERFPHPPLLPVYPVLKARSRLMIYRIKHDWYSLMDQILDQEIPEATKDKLRQNLIDSLLSVTPVFAEAPYFLSEEFSLIDCWILPLLWRLPRMGIKLPDNATAILKYKDKGFLRPSFQASLTDVEKSMR
;
A
#
# COMPACT_ATOMS: atom_id res chain seq x y z
N MET A 1 -23.56 14.34 -18.74
CA MET A 1 -22.58 13.41 -19.35
C MET A 1 -21.32 14.22 -19.66
N ALA A 2 -20.33 14.17 -18.78
CA ALA A 2 -19.03 14.76 -19.05
C ALA A 2 -18.33 13.91 -20.11
N ILE A 3 -17.96 14.54 -21.23
CA ILE A 3 -17.14 13.91 -22.27
C ILE A 3 -15.76 13.72 -21.65
N THR A 4 -15.51 12.52 -21.14
CA THR A 4 -14.17 12.11 -20.72
C THR A 4 -13.28 12.16 -21.96
N SER A 5 -12.45 13.18 -22.06
CA SER A 5 -11.31 13.18 -22.97
C SER A 5 -10.57 11.85 -22.72
N LYS A 6 -10.49 10.97 -23.73
CA LYS A 6 -9.76 9.71 -23.63
C LYS A 6 -8.31 10.03 -23.26
N ARG A 7 -8.00 9.96 -21.95
CA ARG A 7 -6.62 10.14 -21.49
C ARG A 7 -5.80 8.99 -22.07
N SER A 8 -4.76 9.30 -22.78
CA SER A 8 -3.85 8.31 -23.35
C SER A 8 -2.95 7.67 -22.30
N VAL A 9 -2.79 8.32 -21.16
CA VAL A 9 -1.96 7.91 -20.03
C VAL A 9 -2.87 7.62 -18.84
N MET A 10 -2.57 6.55 -18.13
CA MET A 10 -3.23 6.18 -16.87
C MET A 10 -3.00 7.26 -15.82
N SER A 11 -4.04 7.63 -15.06
CA SER A 11 -3.93 8.63 -13.99
C SER A 11 -4.28 8.02 -12.64
N LEU A 12 -3.45 8.29 -11.63
CA LEU A 12 -3.66 7.85 -10.25
C LEU A 12 -3.92 9.06 -9.35
N TYR A 13 -5.13 9.17 -8.84
CA TYR A 13 -5.46 10.06 -7.72
C TYR A 13 -4.97 9.43 -6.43
N SER A 14 -4.08 10.11 -5.74
CA SER A 14 -3.28 9.58 -4.63
C SER A 14 -3.25 10.55 -3.47
N GLY A 15 -3.32 10.04 -2.26
CA GLY A 15 -3.00 10.82 -1.07
C GLY A 15 -1.50 10.80 -0.78
N SER A 16 -0.92 11.98 -0.51
CA SER A 16 0.53 12.10 -0.25
C SER A 16 1.02 11.38 1.02
N LYS A 17 0.11 11.06 1.95
CA LYS A 17 0.41 10.34 3.20
C LYS A 17 -0.32 9.01 3.29
N ASP A 18 -1.20 8.73 2.33
CA ASP A 18 -2.10 7.59 2.38
C ASP A 18 -1.37 6.28 2.11
N PRO A 19 -1.42 5.30 3.02
CA PRO A 19 -0.75 4.02 2.84
C PRO A 19 -1.34 3.17 1.70
N TYR A 20 -2.64 3.28 1.46
CA TYR A 20 -3.32 2.56 0.38
C TYR A 20 -2.93 3.09 -1.00
N SER A 21 -2.76 4.42 -1.12
CA SER A 21 -2.19 5.04 -2.32
C SER A 21 -0.74 4.64 -2.55
N HIS A 22 0.05 4.54 -1.46
CA HIS A 22 1.45 4.10 -1.54
C HIS A 22 1.57 2.67 -2.09
N GLN A 23 0.66 1.75 -1.71
CA GLN A 23 0.62 0.40 -2.30
C GLN A 23 0.52 0.46 -3.83
N ILE A 24 -0.38 1.26 -4.36
CA ILE A 24 -0.61 1.36 -5.80
C ILE A 24 0.58 2.00 -6.52
N ARG A 25 1.21 3.01 -5.91
CA ARG A 25 2.43 3.59 -6.49
C ARG A 25 3.55 2.55 -6.58
N ILE A 26 3.75 1.71 -5.54
CA ILE A 26 4.72 0.60 -5.60
C ILE A 26 4.39 -0.37 -6.74
N VAL A 27 3.12 -0.76 -6.87
CA VAL A 27 2.69 -1.69 -7.94
C VAL A 27 2.97 -1.10 -9.32
N LEU A 28 2.65 0.17 -9.56
CA LEU A 28 2.91 0.83 -10.84
C LEU A 28 4.41 0.93 -11.15
N GLU A 29 5.23 1.25 -10.14
CA GLU A 29 6.69 1.29 -10.27
C GLU A 29 7.30 -0.12 -10.54
N GLU A 30 6.78 -1.16 -9.89
CA GLU A 30 7.19 -2.56 -10.17
C GLU A 30 6.87 -2.98 -11.60
N LYS A 31 5.76 -2.49 -12.13
CA LYS A 31 5.34 -2.75 -13.51
C LYS A 31 6.06 -1.88 -14.55
N GLY A 32 6.80 -0.87 -14.12
CA GLY A 32 7.45 0.08 -15.02
C GLY A 32 6.47 0.83 -15.92
N VAL A 33 5.26 1.07 -15.43
CA VAL A 33 4.17 1.73 -16.18
C VAL A 33 4.27 3.22 -16.01
N THR A 34 4.21 3.95 -17.13
CA THR A 34 4.08 5.41 -17.09
C THR A 34 2.66 5.80 -16.69
N PHE A 35 2.53 6.62 -15.66
CA PHE A 35 1.26 7.14 -15.17
C PHE A 35 1.38 8.60 -14.73
N GLU A 36 0.26 9.29 -14.72
CA GLU A 36 0.13 10.63 -14.14
C GLU A 36 -0.26 10.50 -12.68
N LEU A 37 0.56 11.04 -11.77
CA LEU A 37 0.26 11.08 -10.35
C LEU A 37 -0.43 12.39 -9.99
N ILE A 38 -1.65 12.33 -9.46
CA ILE A 38 -2.45 13.48 -9.02
C ILE A 38 -2.59 13.42 -7.51
N ASP A 39 -1.90 14.32 -6.81
CA ASP A 39 -2.03 14.42 -5.35
C ASP A 39 -3.32 15.17 -4.98
N VAL A 40 -4.26 14.45 -4.39
CA VAL A 40 -5.54 15.03 -3.94
C VAL A 40 -5.39 16.01 -2.78
N ASN A 41 -4.25 16.01 -2.10
CA ASN A 41 -3.96 16.96 -1.03
C ASN A 41 -3.39 18.29 -1.55
N SER A 42 -2.99 18.35 -2.83
CA SER A 42 -2.32 19.52 -3.41
C SER A 42 -3.29 20.66 -3.74
N SER A 43 -4.56 20.37 -4.01
CA SER A 43 -5.54 21.40 -4.38
C SER A 43 -6.99 20.96 -4.13
N THR A 44 -7.87 21.95 -3.92
CA THR A 44 -9.33 21.75 -3.83
C THR A 44 -9.86 21.14 -5.12
N LYS A 45 -9.36 21.59 -6.27
CA LYS A 45 -9.76 21.09 -7.59
C LYS A 45 -9.54 19.58 -7.72
N ALA A 46 -8.40 19.03 -7.28
CA ALA A 46 -8.14 17.59 -7.32
C ALA A 46 -9.13 16.79 -6.45
N LYS A 47 -9.57 17.37 -5.32
CA LYS A 47 -10.61 16.76 -4.47
C LYS A 47 -12.00 16.78 -5.10
N GLU A 48 -12.34 17.85 -5.81
CA GLU A 48 -13.59 17.96 -6.55
C GLU A 48 -13.62 16.98 -7.73
N GLU A 49 -12.54 16.93 -8.51
CA GLU A 49 -12.40 16.00 -9.64
C GLU A 49 -12.56 14.55 -9.22
N ILE A 50 -11.91 14.11 -8.13
CA ILE A 50 -12.03 12.71 -7.69
C ILE A 50 -13.47 12.35 -7.32
N ALA A 51 -14.25 13.29 -6.76
CA ALA A 51 -15.64 13.06 -6.39
C ALA A 51 -16.56 12.86 -7.63
N GLU A 52 -16.18 13.42 -8.80
CA GLU A 52 -16.89 13.18 -10.06
C GLU A 52 -16.70 11.75 -10.58
N TYR A 53 -15.54 11.14 -10.33
CA TYR A 53 -15.18 9.81 -10.81
C TYR A 53 -15.52 8.71 -9.79
N ASN A 54 -15.28 8.96 -8.51
CA ASN A 54 -15.47 8.02 -7.43
C ASN A 54 -16.50 8.56 -6.43
N PRO A 55 -17.66 7.92 -6.30
CA PRO A 55 -18.74 8.40 -5.41
C PRO A 55 -18.38 8.46 -3.94
N TYR A 56 -17.30 7.77 -3.54
CA TYR A 56 -16.75 7.81 -2.18
C TYR A 56 -15.70 8.91 -1.98
N GLY A 57 -15.26 9.58 -3.05
CA GLY A 57 -14.18 10.59 -3.00
C GLY A 57 -12.87 10.08 -2.39
N SER A 58 -12.67 8.76 -2.37
CA SER A 58 -11.56 8.11 -1.66
C SER A 58 -10.35 7.86 -2.55
N VAL A 59 -9.18 7.79 -1.94
CA VAL A 59 -7.93 7.41 -2.59
C VAL A 59 -7.52 6.00 -2.15
N PRO A 60 -6.79 5.25 -2.99
CA PRO A 60 -6.45 5.53 -4.38
C PRO A 60 -7.65 5.40 -5.32
N THR A 61 -7.68 6.25 -6.35
CA THR A 61 -8.58 6.09 -7.50
C THR A 61 -7.75 6.11 -8.78
N LEU A 62 -7.87 5.06 -9.58
CA LEU A 62 -7.18 4.89 -10.84
C LEU A 62 -8.14 5.13 -12.00
N ILE A 63 -7.68 5.89 -13.00
CA ILE A 63 -8.38 6.09 -14.27
C ILE A 63 -7.50 5.54 -15.40
N ASP A 64 -7.99 4.52 -16.11
CA ASP A 64 -7.40 4.01 -17.34
C ASP A 64 -8.41 4.15 -18.47
N ARG A 65 -8.24 5.17 -19.30
CA ARG A 65 -9.17 5.55 -20.37
C ARG A 65 -10.57 5.92 -19.81
N ASP A 66 -11.55 5.06 -20.05
CA ASP A 66 -12.94 5.15 -19.60
C ASP A 66 -13.23 4.32 -18.33
N LEU A 67 -12.23 3.50 -17.91
CA LEU A 67 -12.34 2.68 -16.71
C LEU A 67 -11.91 3.49 -15.48
N VAL A 68 -12.79 3.51 -14.47
CA VAL A 68 -12.49 4.11 -13.15
C VAL A 68 -12.51 3.00 -12.11
N LEU A 69 -11.42 2.87 -11.37
CA LEU A 69 -11.28 1.89 -10.29
C LEU A 69 -10.87 2.58 -8.99
N TYR A 70 -11.41 2.10 -7.90
CA TYR A 70 -11.04 2.50 -6.54
C TYR A 70 -10.99 1.27 -5.63
N ARG A 71 -10.46 1.42 -4.41
CA ARG A 71 -10.04 0.34 -3.50
C ARG A 71 -8.72 -0.30 -3.97
N SER A 72 -7.72 -0.19 -3.11
CA SER A 72 -6.36 -0.62 -3.45
C SER A 72 -6.27 -2.10 -3.84
N GLU A 73 -7.10 -2.97 -3.26
CA GLU A 73 -7.16 -4.39 -3.60
C GLU A 73 -7.55 -4.60 -5.07
N ILE A 74 -8.58 -3.89 -5.52
CA ILE A 74 -9.11 -4.00 -6.89
C ILE A 74 -8.12 -3.38 -7.87
N VAL A 75 -7.61 -2.19 -7.54
CA VAL A 75 -6.67 -1.45 -8.39
C VAL A 75 -5.37 -2.23 -8.58
N SER A 76 -4.82 -2.80 -7.50
CA SER A 76 -3.56 -3.57 -7.58
C SER A 76 -3.69 -4.84 -8.42
N GLU A 77 -4.79 -5.59 -8.28
CA GLU A 77 -5.04 -6.78 -9.11
C GLU A 77 -5.26 -6.40 -10.57
N TYR A 78 -6.02 -5.33 -10.85
CA TYR A 78 -6.19 -4.85 -12.22
C TYR A 78 -4.87 -4.51 -12.88
N ILE A 79 -3.98 -3.78 -12.18
CA ILE A 79 -2.66 -3.42 -12.73
C ILE A 79 -1.82 -4.68 -12.98
N ASP A 80 -1.85 -5.65 -12.05
CA ASP A 80 -1.10 -6.90 -12.20
C ASP A 80 -1.58 -7.72 -13.40
N GLU A 81 -2.89 -7.81 -13.62
CA GLU A 81 -3.49 -8.52 -14.76
C GLU A 81 -3.32 -7.74 -16.08
N ARG A 82 -3.41 -6.41 -16.05
CA ARG A 82 -3.23 -5.54 -17.22
C ARG A 82 -1.81 -5.53 -17.74
N PHE A 83 -0.84 -5.63 -16.81
CA PHE A 83 0.61 -5.66 -17.07
C PHE A 83 1.21 -6.92 -16.43
N PRO A 84 1.14 -8.07 -17.10
CA PRO A 84 1.42 -9.37 -16.47
C PRO A 84 2.89 -9.61 -16.10
N HIS A 85 3.81 -8.73 -16.50
CA HIS A 85 5.23 -8.88 -16.23
C HIS A 85 5.83 -7.64 -15.55
N PRO A 86 6.63 -7.83 -14.47
CA PRO A 86 6.76 -9.06 -13.68
C PRO A 86 5.43 -9.40 -12.96
N PRO A 87 5.08 -10.69 -12.77
CA PRO A 87 3.88 -11.06 -12.03
C PRO A 87 4.04 -10.74 -10.55
N LEU A 88 3.04 -10.07 -9.95
CA LEU A 88 3.01 -9.79 -8.52
C LEU A 88 2.03 -10.69 -7.76
N LEU A 89 1.17 -11.41 -8.49
CA LEU A 89 0.35 -12.50 -7.98
C LEU A 89 0.70 -13.81 -8.68
N PRO A 90 0.66 -14.93 -7.96
CA PRO A 90 0.85 -16.25 -8.56
C PRO A 90 -0.19 -16.54 -9.65
N VAL A 91 0.24 -17.23 -10.72
CA VAL A 91 -0.65 -17.64 -11.82
C VAL A 91 -1.60 -18.75 -11.37
N TYR A 92 -1.14 -19.68 -10.54
CA TYR A 92 -1.92 -20.82 -10.09
C TYR A 92 -3.05 -20.42 -9.14
N PRO A 93 -4.31 -20.83 -9.40
CA PRO A 93 -5.50 -20.39 -8.65
C PRO A 93 -5.38 -20.60 -7.13
N VAL A 94 -4.84 -21.74 -6.69
CA VAL A 94 -4.67 -22.04 -5.26
C VAL A 94 -3.72 -21.06 -4.59
N LEU A 95 -2.57 -20.77 -5.22
CA LEU A 95 -1.60 -19.82 -4.69
C LEU A 95 -2.13 -18.39 -4.75
N LYS A 96 -2.81 -18.02 -5.84
CA LYS A 96 -3.48 -16.72 -5.97
C LYS A 96 -4.52 -16.51 -4.87
N ALA A 97 -5.34 -17.51 -4.58
CA ALA A 97 -6.32 -17.46 -3.50
C ALA A 97 -5.66 -17.31 -2.11
N ARG A 98 -4.55 -18.02 -1.86
CA ARG A 98 -3.76 -17.85 -0.62
C ARG A 98 -3.19 -16.45 -0.49
N SER A 99 -2.66 -15.87 -1.57
CA SER A 99 -2.15 -14.49 -1.57
C SER A 99 -3.26 -13.48 -1.26
N ARG A 100 -4.44 -13.63 -1.86
CA ARG A 100 -5.62 -12.80 -1.57
C ARG A 100 -6.05 -12.91 -0.10
N LEU A 101 -6.08 -14.13 0.44
CA LEU A 101 -6.40 -14.35 1.86
C LEU A 101 -5.36 -13.68 2.77
N MET A 102 -4.07 -13.73 2.42
CA MET A 102 -3.03 -13.06 3.18
C MET A 102 -3.18 -11.55 3.14
N ILE A 103 -3.44 -10.97 1.97
CA ILE A 103 -3.72 -9.53 1.82
C ILE A 103 -4.93 -9.13 2.67
N TYR A 104 -6.01 -9.91 2.64
CA TYR A 104 -7.18 -9.68 3.49
C TYR A 104 -6.80 -9.66 4.98
N ARG A 105 -6.00 -10.63 5.45
CA ARG A 105 -5.54 -10.68 6.85
C ARG A 105 -4.67 -9.49 7.21
N ILE A 106 -3.71 -9.11 6.38
CA ILE A 106 -2.87 -7.92 6.59
C ILE A 106 -3.75 -6.68 6.73
N LYS A 107 -4.74 -6.52 5.86
CA LYS A 107 -5.69 -5.41 5.91
C LYS A 107 -6.51 -5.44 7.20
N HIS A 108 -7.08 -6.59 7.54
CA HIS A 108 -7.94 -6.75 8.70
C HIS A 108 -7.16 -6.64 10.02
N ASP A 109 -6.00 -7.30 10.13
CA ASP A 109 -5.28 -7.43 11.38
C ASP A 109 -4.31 -6.26 11.64
N TRP A 110 -3.70 -5.67 10.60
CA TRP A 110 -2.67 -4.63 10.75
C TRP A 110 -3.13 -3.24 10.29
N TYR A 111 -3.73 -3.13 9.11
CA TYR A 111 -4.17 -1.83 8.60
C TYR A 111 -5.31 -1.25 9.43
N SER A 112 -6.24 -2.06 9.94
CA SER A 112 -7.29 -1.60 10.84
C SER A 112 -6.73 -1.00 12.14
N LEU A 113 -5.63 -1.55 12.67
CA LEU A 113 -4.92 -1.00 13.83
C LEU A 113 -4.18 0.29 13.45
N MET A 114 -3.48 0.30 12.31
CA MET A 114 -2.79 1.49 11.81
C MET A 114 -3.76 2.66 11.61
N ASP A 115 -4.92 2.41 10.96
CA ASP A 115 -5.91 3.45 10.71
C ASP A 115 -6.42 4.06 12.01
N GLN A 116 -6.70 3.24 13.03
CA GLN A 116 -7.11 3.71 14.35
C GLN A 116 -5.99 4.47 15.09
N ILE A 117 -4.73 4.01 15.02
CA ILE A 117 -3.60 4.70 15.65
C ILE A 117 -3.38 6.09 15.01
N LEU A 118 -3.58 6.20 13.70
CA LEU A 118 -3.40 7.45 12.97
C LEU A 118 -4.62 8.37 13.01
N ASP A 119 -5.76 7.89 13.47
CA ASP A 119 -6.98 8.68 13.66
C ASP A 119 -6.80 9.66 14.82
N GLN A 120 -7.05 10.94 14.56
CA GLN A 120 -6.92 12.02 15.54
C GLN A 120 -8.03 12.01 16.61
N GLU A 121 -9.16 11.40 16.31
CA GLU A 121 -10.32 11.31 17.22
C GLU A 121 -10.13 10.24 18.31
N ILE A 122 -9.20 9.30 18.13
CA ILE A 122 -8.94 8.24 19.11
C ILE A 122 -8.06 8.76 20.25
N PRO A 123 -8.47 8.58 21.53
CA PRO A 123 -7.68 8.98 22.69
C PRO A 123 -6.31 8.27 22.76
N GLU A 124 -5.28 8.98 23.22
CA GLU A 124 -3.90 8.47 23.24
C GLU A 124 -3.76 7.20 24.10
N ALA A 125 -4.45 7.12 25.24
CA ALA A 125 -4.48 5.91 26.07
C ALA A 125 -5.02 4.67 25.35
N THR A 126 -5.93 4.86 24.39
CA THR A 126 -6.43 3.78 23.52
C THR A 126 -5.39 3.43 22.46
N LYS A 127 -4.73 4.43 21.89
CA LYS A 127 -3.65 4.23 20.90
C LYS A 127 -2.49 3.42 21.44
N ASP A 128 -2.11 3.61 22.69
CA ASP A 128 -1.04 2.83 23.32
C ASP A 128 -1.34 1.35 23.31
N LYS A 129 -2.57 0.96 23.60
CA LYS A 129 -3.02 -0.44 23.51
C LYS A 129 -3.03 -0.95 22.09
N LEU A 130 -3.45 -0.13 21.12
CA LEU A 130 -3.46 -0.49 19.70
C LEU A 130 -2.02 -0.67 19.16
N ARG A 131 -1.08 0.19 19.58
CA ARG A 131 0.35 0.06 19.26
C ARG A 131 0.90 -1.26 19.76
N GLN A 132 0.61 -1.60 21.02
CA GLN A 132 1.07 -2.87 21.59
C GLN A 132 0.48 -4.06 20.83
N ASN A 133 -0.82 -4.04 20.53
CA ASN A 133 -1.46 -5.09 19.74
C ASN A 133 -0.81 -5.27 18.36
N LEU A 134 -0.46 -4.17 17.68
CA LEU A 134 0.21 -4.22 16.39
C LEU A 134 1.63 -4.78 16.51
N ILE A 135 2.38 -4.36 17.53
CA ILE A 135 3.73 -4.90 17.83
C ILE A 135 3.64 -6.40 18.07
N ASP A 136 2.76 -6.86 18.96
CA ASP A 136 2.61 -8.27 19.31
C ASP A 136 2.21 -9.11 18.09
N SER A 137 1.30 -8.58 17.25
CA SER A 137 0.90 -9.24 16.00
C SER A 137 2.08 -9.37 15.03
N LEU A 138 2.86 -8.31 14.82
CA LEU A 138 4.04 -8.34 13.96
C LEU A 138 5.10 -9.31 14.50
N LEU A 139 5.34 -9.30 15.82
CA LEU A 139 6.31 -10.19 16.45
C LEU A 139 5.90 -11.66 16.34
N SER A 140 4.61 -11.98 16.45
CA SER A 140 4.10 -13.35 16.33
C SER A 140 4.40 -13.99 14.97
N VAL A 141 4.53 -13.20 13.92
CA VAL A 141 4.83 -13.67 12.55
C VAL A 141 6.30 -13.45 12.14
N THR A 142 7.16 -13.02 13.07
CA THR A 142 8.60 -12.82 12.79
C THR A 142 9.25 -14.04 12.13
N PRO A 143 8.99 -15.29 12.51
CA PRO A 143 9.56 -16.47 11.85
C PRO A 143 9.24 -16.54 10.35
N VAL A 144 8.02 -16.11 9.95
CA VAL A 144 7.57 -16.13 8.56
C VAL A 144 8.44 -15.22 7.68
N PHE A 145 8.90 -14.09 8.22
CA PHE A 145 9.82 -13.19 7.51
C PHE A 145 11.22 -13.77 7.30
N ALA A 146 11.55 -14.87 7.98
CA ALA A 146 12.84 -15.55 7.84
C ALA A 146 12.80 -16.71 6.84
N GLU A 147 11.62 -17.17 6.40
CA GLU A 147 11.46 -18.36 5.57
C GLU A 147 11.91 -18.14 4.13
N ALA A 148 11.77 -16.91 3.60
CA ALA A 148 12.08 -16.59 2.21
C ALA A 148 12.59 -15.13 2.08
N PRO A 149 13.19 -14.76 0.94
CA PRO A 149 13.67 -13.41 0.67
C PRO A 149 12.60 -12.32 0.74
N TYR A 150 11.34 -12.65 0.43
CA TYR A 150 10.14 -11.82 0.54
C TYR A 150 9.08 -12.54 1.36
N PHE A 151 7.99 -11.89 1.68
CA PHE A 151 7.00 -12.47 2.58
C PHE A 151 6.31 -13.69 1.93
N LEU A 152 6.63 -14.89 2.43
CA LEU A 152 6.16 -16.19 1.92
C LEU A 152 6.50 -16.44 0.45
N SER A 153 7.55 -15.80 -0.10
CA SER A 153 7.87 -15.87 -1.52
C SER A 153 9.36 -15.68 -1.79
N GLU A 154 9.87 -16.36 -2.82
CA GLU A 154 11.19 -16.11 -3.37
C GLU A 154 11.24 -14.79 -4.18
N GLU A 155 10.11 -14.34 -4.71
CA GLU A 155 9.97 -13.14 -5.51
C GLU A 155 9.09 -12.10 -4.83
N PHE A 156 9.34 -10.81 -5.14
CA PHE A 156 8.53 -9.70 -4.68
C PHE A 156 7.10 -9.82 -5.20
N SER A 157 6.12 -9.59 -4.33
CA SER A 157 4.71 -9.84 -4.61
C SER A 157 3.79 -8.71 -4.17
N LEU A 158 2.50 -8.79 -4.50
CA LEU A 158 1.50 -7.86 -3.98
C LEU A 158 1.44 -7.86 -2.45
N ILE A 159 1.77 -8.98 -1.79
CA ILE A 159 1.80 -9.04 -0.32
C ILE A 159 2.84 -8.06 0.23
N ASP A 160 4.01 -7.99 -0.40
CA ASP A 160 5.08 -7.06 -0.01
C ASP A 160 4.66 -5.61 -0.25
N CYS A 161 3.92 -5.34 -1.34
CA CYS A 161 3.34 -4.01 -1.60
C CYS A 161 2.39 -3.55 -0.49
N TRP A 162 1.76 -4.48 0.25
CA TRP A 162 0.94 -4.18 1.41
C TRP A 162 1.74 -4.03 2.70
N ILE A 163 2.75 -4.86 2.91
CA ILE A 163 3.53 -4.86 4.15
C ILE A 163 4.45 -3.64 4.25
N LEU A 164 5.17 -3.31 3.18
CA LEU A 164 6.20 -2.27 3.22
C LEU A 164 5.65 -0.87 3.56
N PRO A 165 4.52 -0.38 3.01
CA PRO A 165 3.94 0.90 3.41
C PRO A 165 3.56 0.99 4.88
N LEU A 166 3.09 -0.11 5.48
CA LEU A 166 2.81 -0.19 6.90
C LEU A 166 4.09 -0.09 7.73
N LEU A 167 5.11 -0.90 7.39
CA LEU A 167 6.40 -0.88 8.09
C LEU A 167 7.11 0.48 7.96
N TRP A 168 6.91 1.19 6.83
CA TRP A 168 7.43 2.55 6.64
C TRP A 168 6.85 3.53 7.64
N ARG A 169 5.59 3.34 8.02
CA ARG A 169 4.83 4.25 8.91
C ARG A 169 4.96 3.93 10.39
N LEU A 170 5.67 2.86 10.79
CA LEU A 170 5.86 2.53 12.21
C LEU A 170 6.38 3.71 13.04
N PRO A 171 7.42 4.47 12.61
CA PRO A 171 7.90 5.62 13.39
C PRO A 171 6.82 6.70 13.57
N ARG A 172 6.02 6.98 12.54
CA ARG A 172 4.92 7.94 12.61
C ARG A 172 3.81 7.51 13.58
N MET A 173 3.62 6.21 13.76
CA MET A 173 2.70 5.65 14.76
C MET A 173 3.30 5.62 16.17
N GLY A 174 4.55 6.05 16.36
CA GLY A 174 5.28 5.95 17.63
C GLY A 174 5.73 4.51 17.95
N ILE A 175 5.81 3.64 16.94
CA ILE A 175 6.19 2.24 17.11
C ILE A 175 7.66 2.04 16.74
N LYS A 176 8.43 1.50 17.67
CA LYS A 176 9.77 0.96 17.45
C LYS A 176 9.74 -0.55 17.70
N LEU A 177 10.05 -1.34 16.68
CA LEU A 177 10.21 -2.78 16.85
C LEU A 177 11.45 -3.06 17.71
N PRO A 178 11.39 -4.08 18.58
CA PRO A 178 12.54 -4.46 19.40
C PRO A 178 13.66 -5.08 18.54
N ASP A 179 14.89 -4.96 19.02
CA ASP A 179 16.08 -5.40 18.28
C ASP A 179 16.11 -6.92 17.98
N ASN A 180 15.38 -7.72 18.76
CA ASN A 180 15.23 -9.14 18.53
C ASN A 180 14.27 -9.49 17.37
N ALA A 181 13.52 -8.53 16.82
CA ALA A 181 12.72 -8.71 15.61
C ALA A 181 13.58 -8.74 14.34
N THR A 182 14.70 -9.44 14.37
CA THR A 182 15.77 -9.37 13.36
C THR A 182 15.29 -9.69 11.95
N ALA A 183 14.39 -10.66 11.77
CA ALA A 183 13.88 -11.03 10.45
C ALA A 183 13.02 -9.92 9.83
N ILE A 184 12.13 -9.31 10.59
CA ILE A 184 11.31 -8.17 10.12
C ILE A 184 12.21 -6.97 9.81
N LEU A 185 13.21 -6.69 10.66
CA LEU A 185 14.14 -5.57 10.46
C LEU A 185 14.94 -5.76 9.17
N LYS A 186 15.48 -6.95 8.91
CA LYS A 186 16.18 -7.27 7.66
C LYS A 186 15.28 -7.18 6.43
N TYR A 187 14.07 -7.74 6.52
CA TYR A 187 13.08 -7.67 5.45
C TYR A 187 12.72 -6.21 5.11
N LYS A 188 12.42 -5.43 6.14
CA LYS A 188 12.11 -4.00 6.02
C LYS A 188 13.25 -3.24 5.32
N ASP A 189 14.48 -3.42 5.78
CA ASP A 189 15.64 -2.69 5.25
C ASP A 189 15.89 -3.07 3.78
N LYS A 190 15.78 -4.36 3.43
CA LYS A 190 15.84 -4.83 2.04
C LYS A 190 14.73 -4.22 1.19
N GLY A 191 13.48 -4.25 1.68
CA GLY A 191 12.32 -3.75 0.95
C GLY A 191 12.39 -2.24 0.71
N PHE A 192 12.86 -1.48 1.69
CA PHE A 192 13.00 -0.03 1.58
C PHE A 192 14.09 0.42 0.61
N LEU A 193 15.11 -0.40 0.39
CA LEU A 193 16.15 -0.12 -0.60
C LEU A 193 15.73 -0.48 -2.04
N ARG A 194 14.57 -1.12 -2.21
CA ARG A 194 14.10 -1.51 -3.53
C ARG A 194 13.81 -0.27 -4.39
N PRO A 195 14.28 -0.21 -5.66
CA PRO A 195 14.12 0.96 -6.51
C PRO A 195 12.66 1.41 -6.66
N SER A 196 11.73 0.49 -6.88
CA SER A 196 10.29 0.75 -6.98
C SER A 196 9.70 1.34 -5.70
N PHE A 197 10.13 0.84 -4.53
CA PHE A 197 9.73 1.40 -3.26
C PHE A 197 10.23 2.85 -3.10
N GLN A 198 11.48 3.11 -3.42
CA GLN A 198 12.06 4.46 -3.34
C GLN A 198 11.40 5.43 -4.33
N ALA A 199 11.15 5.00 -5.56
CA ALA A 199 10.47 5.80 -6.58
C ALA A 199 9.01 6.12 -6.19
N SER A 200 8.34 5.21 -5.47
CA SER A 200 6.95 5.37 -5.06
C SER A 200 6.74 6.36 -3.91
N LEU A 201 7.80 6.75 -3.19
CA LEU A 201 7.70 7.66 -2.04
C LEU A 201 7.42 9.09 -2.47
N THR A 202 6.41 9.70 -1.87
CA THR A 202 6.20 11.15 -1.93
C THR A 202 7.23 11.88 -1.04
N ASP A 203 7.42 13.18 -1.26
CA ASP A 203 8.32 13.99 -0.40
C ASP A 203 7.84 14.01 1.05
N VAL A 204 6.52 13.99 1.25
CA VAL A 204 5.93 13.90 2.59
C VAL A 204 6.26 12.54 3.26
N GLU A 205 6.19 11.46 2.50
CA GLU A 205 6.53 10.12 3.04
C GLU A 205 8.03 9.98 3.33
N LYS A 206 8.90 10.57 2.50
CA LYS A 206 10.35 10.64 2.79
C LYS A 206 10.65 11.35 4.12
N SER A 207 9.89 12.39 4.46
CA SER A 207 10.04 13.14 5.71
C SER A 207 9.48 12.44 6.96
N MET A 208 8.86 11.27 6.83
CA MET A 208 8.35 10.48 7.97
C MET A 208 9.44 9.74 8.75
N ARG A 209 10.68 9.78 8.27
CA ARG A 209 11.80 9.03 8.85
C ARG A 209 13.04 9.87 9.00
#